data_e35f966bcd4e8feff1839f00762aa059
#
_entry.id   e35f966bcd4e8feff1839f00762aa059
#
_cell.length_a   1.000
_cell.length_b   1.000
_cell.length_c   1.000
_cell.angle_alpha   90.00
_cell.angle_beta   90.00
_cell.angle_gamma   90.00
#
_symmetry.space_group_name_H-M   'P 1'
#
loop_
_entity.id
_entity.type
_entity.pdbx_description
1 polymer ?
#
loop_
_entity_poly.entity_id
_entity_poly.type
_entity_poly.pdbx_seq_one_letter_code
_entity_poly.pdbx_strand_id
1 'polypeptide(L)'
;MVGPRSWIGGIFSRSGNRRYGSGKFIDFSLSPLQEQRLQQLQERLHVPFDETRADHQEALRDLWFAAFPNVALKGLISEQWKDMGWQGPNPSTDFRGCGFISLENLLFFARNYPASFHRLLFKKGGKRATWEYPFAVAGINVSFMLIQMLDLYSAKPRCLPGINFVRLLGDDEEAFDVLYCIAFAMMDAQWLAMRASYMEFNVLSLSLSLSLSLSLMLDNTRYHPELLTPWFNLLMLVNGSFPFLWEVLRVTRTQLERELSLEDVNRIQDLPAYNLLYY
;
A
#
# COMPACT_ATOMS: atom_id res chain seq x y z
N MET A 1 -9.91 -9.17 -82.63
CA MET A 1 -10.78 -9.96 -81.68
C MET A 1 -10.29 -9.73 -80.31
N VAL A 2 -11.11 -9.11 -79.52
CA VAL A 2 -10.77 -8.60 -78.21
C VAL A 2 -11.18 -9.65 -77.16
N GLY A 3 -10.23 -10.11 -76.31
CA GLY A 3 -10.50 -11.01 -75.17
C GLY A 3 -10.64 -10.23 -73.87
N PRO A 4 -11.52 -10.65 -72.95
CA PRO A 4 -11.84 -9.83 -71.77
C PRO A 4 -10.78 -9.94 -70.65
N ARG A 5 -10.49 -8.78 -70.06
CA ARG A 5 -9.66 -8.64 -68.87
C ARG A 5 -10.41 -9.12 -67.62
N SER A 6 -9.87 -10.09 -66.89
CA SER A 6 -10.35 -10.49 -65.59
C SER A 6 -9.81 -9.54 -64.50
N TRP A 7 -10.73 -8.96 -63.79
CA TRP A 7 -10.52 -8.07 -62.64
C TRP A 7 -10.75 -8.89 -61.35
N ILE A 8 -9.77 -9.63 -60.89
CA ILE A 8 -9.77 -10.18 -59.53
C ILE A 8 -8.31 -10.11 -59.04
N GLY A 9 -8.00 -9.05 -58.34
CA GLY A 9 -6.73 -8.90 -57.70
C GLY A 9 -6.83 -7.88 -56.57
N GLY A 10 -6.81 -8.33 -55.34
CA GLY A 10 -6.45 -7.42 -54.28
C GLY A 10 -7.37 -7.28 -53.08
N ILE A 11 -7.81 -8.36 -52.46
CA ILE A 11 -8.31 -8.31 -51.10
C ILE A 11 -7.59 -9.37 -50.26
N PHE A 12 -6.29 -9.23 -50.14
CA PHE A 12 -5.51 -9.89 -49.08
C PHE A 12 -4.30 -9.01 -48.83
N SER A 13 -4.35 -8.23 -47.81
CA SER A 13 -3.19 -7.80 -47.04
C SER A 13 -3.54 -6.60 -46.20
N ARG A 14 -3.80 -6.82 -44.97
CA ARG A 14 -3.16 -6.10 -43.87
C ARG A 14 -3.64 -6.67 -42.55
N SER A 15 -3.10 -7.84 -42.25
CA SER A 15 -2.92 -8.20 -40.84
C SER A 15 -2.05 -7.11 -40.24
N GLY A 16 -2.74 -6.12 -39.70
CA GLY A 16 -2.09 -5.08 -38.86
C GLY A 16 -1.58 -5.76 -37.63
N ASN A 17 -0.29 -6.05 -37.63
CA ASN A 17 0.47 -6.29 -36.43
C ASN A 17 0.21 -5.12 -35.48
N ARG A 18 -0.74 -5.25 -34.57
CA ARG A 18 -0.85 -4.39 -33.40
C ARG A 18 0.44 -4.64 -32.62
N ARG A 19 1.46 -3.87 -32.92
CA ARG A 19 2.61 -3.69 -32.04
C ARG A 19 2.02 -3.25 -30.71
N TYR A 20 2.02 -4.15 -29.73
CA TYR A 20 1.91 -3.79 -28.34
C TYR A 20 2.92 -2.67 -28.13
N GLY A 21 2.43 -1.50 -27.78
CA GLY A 21 3.24 -0.33 -27.60
C GLY A 21 4.34 -0.68 -26.59
N SER A 22 5.58 -0.59 -27.03
CA SER A 22 6.73 -0.55 -26.16
C SER A 22 6.44 0.59 -25.19
N GLY A 23 6.26 0.28 -23.90
CA GLY A 23 6.07 1.28 -22.87
C GLY A 23 7.20 2.28 -23.05
N LYS A 24 6.88 3.53 -23.35
CA LYS A 24 7.87 4.60 -23.38
C LYS A 24 8.44 4.64 -21.97
N PHE A 25 9.68 4.19 -21.82
CA PHE A 25 10.43 4.49 -20.59
C PHE A 25 10.44 6.02 -20.48
N ILE A 26 9.79 6.53 -19.44
CA ILE A 26 9.86 7.95 -19.13
C ILE A 26 11.27 8.15 -18.57
N ASP A 27 12.18 8.55 -19.44
CA ASP A 27 13.52 8.96 -19.01
C ASP A 27 13.39 10.32 -18.36
N PHE A 28 13.36 10.34 -17.03
CA PHE A 28 13.39 11.57 -16.25
C PHE A 28 14.67 11.57 -15.39
N SER A 29 15.35 12.70 -15.33
CA SER A 29 16.49 12.88 -14.44
C SER A 29 16.00 13.39 -13.08
N LEU A 30 16.49 12.77 -12.03
CA LEU A 30 16.30 13.26 -10.67
C LEU A 30 17.23 14.44 -10.41
N SER A 31 16.78 15.40 -9.62
CA SER A 31 17.69 16.39 -9.03
C SER A 31 18.55 15.71 -7.94
N PRO A 32 19.73 16.26 -7.60
CA PRO A 32 20.56 15.71 -6.54
C PRO A 32 19.82 15.57 -5.20
N LEU A 33 18.93 16.52 -4.89
CA LEU A 33 18.11 16.47 -3.68
C LEU A 33 17.09 15.32 -3.71
N GLN A 34 16.45 15.11 -4.86
CA GLN A 34 15.50 14.00 -5.04
C GLN A 34 16.22 12.65 -4.93
N GLU A 35 17.40 12.51 -5.52
CA GLU A 35 18.23 11.30 -5.40
C GLU A 35 18.60 11.03 -3.94
N GLN A 36 19.09 12.06 -3.24
CA GLN A 36 19.45 11.95 -1.83
C GLN A 36 18.26 11.51 -0.96
N ARG A 37 17.10 12.17 -1.08
CA ARG A 37 15.91 11.84 -0.28
C ARG A 37 15.34 10.47 -0.63
N LEU A 38 15.35 10.09 -1.90
CA LEU A 38 14.96 8.75 -2.32
C LEU A 38 15.89 7.68 -1.73
N GLN A 39 17.19 7.91 -1.76
CA GLN A 39 18.17 7.01 -1.15
C GLN A 39 17.93 6.87 0.37
N GLN A 40 17.74 7.98 1.08
CA GLN A 40 17.44 7.96 2.52
C GLN A 40 16.17 7.16 2.82
N LEU A 41 15.10 7.34 2.03
CA LEU A 41 13.90 6.55 2.15
C LEU A 41 14.17 5.06 1.88
N GLN A 42 14.92 4.72 0.83
CA GLN A 42 15.30 3.35 0.52
C GLN A 42 16.13 2.70 1.62
N GLU A 43 17.03 3.43 2.26
CA GLU A 43 17.79 2.95 3.42
C GLU A 43 16.84 2.58 4.59
N ARG A 44 15.81 3.40 4.87
CA ARG A 44 14.76 3.08 5.86
C ARG A 44 13.98 1.81 5.49
N LEU A 45 13.65 1.60 4.20
CA LEU A 45 12.94 0.41 3.73
C LEU A 45 13.71 -0.90 3.94
N HIS A 46 15.03 -0.83 3.98
CA HIS A 46 15.90 -2.00 4.15
C HIS A 46 16.18 -2.37 5.62
N VAL A 47 15.67 -1.58 6.57
CA VAL A 47 15.85 -1.89 8.00
C VAL A 47 14.84 -2.96 8.43
N PRO A 48 15.27 -4.19 8.73
CA PRO A 48 14.39 -5.20 9.28
C PRO A 48 13.98 -4.82 10.70
N PHE A 49 12.78 -5.21 11.12
CA PHE A 49 12.45 -5.11 12.54
C PHE A 49 13.26 -6.16 13.32
N ASP A 50 13.94 -5.70 14.36
CA ASP A 50 14.77 -6.52 15.26
C ASP A 50 14.29 -6.32 16.70
N GLU A 51 13.72 -7.38 17.27
CA GLU A 51 13.18 -7.37 18.65
C GLU A 51 14.24 -7.25 19.73
N THR A 52 15.52 -7.41 19.39
CA THR A 52 16.65 -7.28 20.34
C THR A 52 17.18 -5.84 20.43
N ARG A 53 16.85 -5.00 19.47
CA ARG A 53 17.27 -3.59 19.43
C ARG A 53 16.42 -2.74 20.38
N ALA A 54 17.12 -1.97 21.22
CA ALA A 54 16.47 -1.12 22.22
C ALA A 54 15.58 -0.03 21.60
N ASP A 55 16.03 0.60 20.51
CA ASP A 55 15.27 1.61 19.77
C ASP A 55 13.99 1.07 19.13
N HIS A 56 14.02 -0.16 18.58
CA HIS A 56 12.82 -0.82 18.05
C HIS A 56 11.84 -1.19 19.16
N GLN A 57 12.34 -1.65 20.31
CA GLN A 57 11.51 -1.92 21.47
C GLN A 57 10.87 -0.64 22.03
N GLU A 58 11.63 0.47 22.07
CA GLU A 58 11.12 1.77 22.49
C GLU A 58 10.03 2.28 21.55
N ALA A 59 10.23 2.19 20.24
CA ALA A 59 9.22 2.54 19.24
C ALA A 59 7.91 1.76 19.42
N LEU A 60 7.97 0.46 19.77
CA LEU A 60 6.78 -0.32 20.10
C LEU A 60 6.09 0.21 21.37
N ARG A 61 6.85 0.52 22.41
CA ARG A 61 6.28 1.09 23.65
C ARG A 61 5.63 2.44 23.39
N ASP A 62 6.31 3.28 22.62
CA ASP A 62 5.80 4.60 22.23
C ASP A 62 4.49 4.49 21.43
N LEU A 63 4.40 3.54 20.50
CA LEU A 63 3.16 3.27 19.79
C LEU A 63 2.03 2.84 20.72
N TRP A 64 2.34 1.98 21.72
CA TRP A 64 1.36 1.59 22.72
C TRP A 64 0.88 2.79 23.54
N PHE A 65 1.81 3.62 24.05
CA PHE A 65 1.45 4.81 24.82
C PHE A 65 0.66 5.84 24.02
N ALA A 66 0.99 6.01 22.75
CA ALA A 66 0.23 6.88 21.87
C ALA A 66 -1.19 6.36 21.63
N ALA A 67 -1.36 5.04 21.52
CA ALA A 67 -2.66 4.40 21.33
C ALA A 67 -3.50 4.36 22.62
N PHE A 68 -2.89 4.03 23.74
CA PHE A 68 -3.53 3.77 25.04
C PHE A 68 -2.84 4.50 26.19
N PRO A 69 -2.93 5.85 26.26
CA PRO A 69 -2.14 6.66 27.21
C PRO A 69 -2.36 6.29 28.69
N ASN A 70 -3.53 5.73 29.02
CA ASN A 70 -3.92 5.39 30.39
C ASN A 70 -3.79 3.89 30.73
N VAL A 71 -3.23 3.09 29.81
CA VAL A 71 -3.09 1.65 29.99
C VAL A 71 -1.63 1.25 29.94
N ALA A 72 -1.11 0.79 31.06
CA ALA A 72 0.27 0.32 31.13
C ALA A 72 0.44 -0.95 30.27
N LEU A 73 1.48 -0.97 29.42
CA LEU A 73 1.88 -2.15 28.68
C LEU A 73 2.55 -3.16 29.62
N LYS A 74 2.04 -4.39 29.68
CA LYS A 74 2.58 -5.44 30.56
C LYS A 74 3.92 -6.00 30.05
N GLY A 75 4.19 -5.91 28.76
CA GLY A 75 5.44 -6.36 28.15
C GLY A 75 5.40 -6.32 26.63
N LEU A 76 6.55 -6.49 26.00
CA LEU A 76 6.68 -6.55 24.54
C LEU A 76 6.03 -7.78 23.93
N ILE A 77 5.84 -8.83 24.72
CA ILE A 77 5.01 -9.99 24.39
C ILE A 77 3.84 -9.97 25.36
N SER A 78 2.63 -9.68 24.88
CA SER A 78 1.42 -9.54 25.68
C SER A 78 0.18 -9.68 24.83
N GLU A 79 -0.85 -10.31 25.37
CA GLU A 79 -2.19 -10.39 24.74
C GLU A 79 -2.81 -9.00 24.50
N GLN A 80 -2.35 -7.96 25.23
CA GLN A 80 -2.82 -6.59 25.03
C GLN A 80 -2.63 -6.08 23.59
N TRP A 81 -1.62 -6.56 22.87
CA TRP A 81 -1.38 -6.14 21.49
C TRP A 81 -2.57 -6.42 20.57
N LYS A 82 -3.38 -7.44 20.88
CA LYS A 82 -4.60 -7.74 20.13
C LYS A 82 -5.65 -6.61 20.20
N ASP A 83 -5.62 -5.78 21.26
CA ASP A 83 -6.50 -4.62 21.39
C ASP A 83 -6.22 -3.54 20.33
N MET A 84 -5.01 -3.54 19.77
CA MET A 84 -4.62 -2.69 18.63
C MET A 84 -4.79 -3.39 17.27
N GLY A 85 -5.17 -4.67 17.26
CA GLY A 85 -5.35 -5.43 16.03
C GLY A 85 -4.08 -6.07 15.48
N TRP A 86 -3.12 -6.43 16.33
CA TRP A 86 -2.02 -7.34 15.98
C TRP A 86 -2.52 -8.78 15.90
N GLN A 87 -1.86 -9.62 15.09
CA GLN A 87 -2.27 -11.02 14.90
C GLN A 87 -2.09 -11.87 16.15
N GLY A 88 -1.13 -11.52 16.98
CA GLY A 88 -0.80 -12.29 18.18
C GLY A 88 -0.23 -11.44 19.30
N PRO A 89 0.22 -12.10 20.37
CA PRO A 89 0.80 -11.42 21.53
C PRO A 89 2.20 -10.86 21.27
N ASN A 90 2.85 -11.22 20.17
CA ASN A 90 4.16 -10.73 19.77
C ASN A 90 4.08 -9.97 18.42
N PRO A 91 4.11 -8.62 18.44
CA PRO A 91 4.07 -7.81 17.22
C PRO A 91 5.23 -8.05 16.26
N SER A 92 6.38 -8.54 16.75
CA SER A 92 7.56 -8.75 15.92
C SER A 92 7.30 -9.68 14.72
N THR A 93 6.32 -10.58 14.87
CA THR A 93 5.95 -11.51 13.82
C THR A 93 5.26 -10.86 12.63
N ASP A 94 4.65 -9.71 12.81
CA ASP A 94 3.84 -9.03 11.80
C ASP A 94 4.69 -8.12 10.90
N PHE A 95 5.91 -7.73 11.34
CA PHE A 95 6.81 -6.86 10.57
C PHE A 95 7.59 -7.54 9.45
N ARG A 96 7.47 -8.86 9.28
CA ARG A 96 8.29 -9.65 8.34
C ARG A 96 8.19 -9.18 6.88
N GLY A 97 7.05 -8.60 6.49
CA GLY A 97 6.80 -8.18 5.10
C GLY A 97 7.28 -6.77 4.77
N CYS A 98 7.41 -5.88 5.77
CA CYS A 98 7.70 -4.46 5.57
C CYS A 98 8.88 -3.93 6.38
N GLY A 99 9.35 -4.69 7.39
CA GLY A 99 10.42 -4.24 8.26
C GLY A 99 10.00 -3.12 9.21
N PHE A 100 11.02 -2.40 9.73
CA PHE A 100 10.85 -1.39 10.76
C PHE A 100 10.05 -0.16 10.30
N ILE A 101 10.13 0.19 9.01
CA ILE A 101 9.41 1.36 8.46
C ILE A 101 7.89 1.29 8.70
N SER A 102 7.30 0.11 8.75
CA SER A 102 5.87 0.00 9.02
C SER A 102 5.49 0.36 10.47
N LEU A 103 6.41 0.17 11.42
CA LEU A 103 6.26 0.68 12.78
C LEU A 103 6.49 2.19 12.84
N GLU A 104 7.50 2.71 12.14
CA GLU A 104 7.75 4.15 12.02
C GLU A 104 6.52 4.87 11.46
N ASN A 105 5.90 4.33 10.41
CA ASN A 105 4.69 4.88 9.81
C ASN A 105 3.51 4.95 10.79
N LEU A 106 3.25 3.86 11.54
CA LEU A 106 2.21 3.85 12.57
C LEU A 106 2.49 4.89 13.65
N LEU A 107 3.74 4.99 14.06
CA LEU A 107 4.17 5.93 15.11
C LEU A 107 4.11 7.38 14.62
N PHE A 108 4.51 7.65 13.37
CA PHE A 108 4.37 8.95 12.73
C PHE A 108 2.90 9.37 12.68
N PHE A 109 2.01 8.47 12.30
CA PHE A 109 0.56 8.73 12.26
C PHE A 109 0.02 9.07 13.65
N ALA A 110 0.40 8.29 14.67
CA ALA A 110 -0.02 8.53 16.05
C ALA A 110 0.45 9.87 16.61
N ARG A 111 1.67 10.31 16.24
CA ARG A 111 2.28 11.55 16.74
C ARG A 111 1.79 12.79 16.01
N ASN A 112 1.69 12.74 14.69
CA ASN A 112 1.41 13.92 13.87
C ASN A 112 -0.08 14.13 13.60
N TYR A 113 -0.87 13.06 13.60
CA TYR A 113 -2.32 13.11 13.37
C TYR A 113 -3.10 12.32 14.43
N PRO A 114 -2.94 12.62 15.73
CA PRO A 114 -3.48 11.81 16.82
C PRO A 114 -4.99 11.67 16.79
N ALA A 115 -5.72 12.73 16.38
CA ALA A 115 -7.17 12.69 16.29
C ALA A 115 -7.63 11.66 15.23
N SER A 116 -7.01 11.67 14.05
CA SER A 116 -7.31 10.72 12.99
C SER A 116 -6.87 9.30 13.34
N PHE A 117 -5.66 9.16 13.91
CA PHE A 117 -5.16 7.88 14.40
C PHE A 117 -6.14 7.22 15.39
N HIS A 118 -6.57 7.97 16.44
CA HIS A 118 -7.51 7.46 17.41
C HIS A 118 -8.90 7.18 16.84
N ARG A 119 -9.36 7.98 15.88
CA ARG A 119 -10.63 7.75 15.17
C ARG A 119 -10.60 6.41 14.41
N LEU A 120 -9.48 6.07 13.78
CA LEU A 120 -9.32 4.80 13.06
C LEU A 120 -9.14 3.62 14.01
N LEU A 121 -8.38 3.81 15.10
CA LEU A 121 -8.14 2.77 16.11
C LEU A 121 -9.38 2.47 16.92
N PHE A 122 -10.04 3.51 17.47
CA PHE A 122 -11.20 3.36 18.35
C PHE A 122 -12.50 3.44 17.57
N LYS A 123 -12.99 2.30 17.14
CA LYS A 123 -14.28 2.17 16.46
C LYS A 123 -15.41 2.21 17.48
N LYS A 124 -15.49 3.26 18.28
CA LYS A 124 -16.43 3.41 19.39
C LYS A 124 -17.83 3.73 18.89
N GLY A 125 -18.78 2.87 19.25
CA GLY A 125 -20.22 3.16 19.19
C GLY A 125 -20.89 3.02 17.83
N GLY A 126 -22.06 2.42 17.80
CA GLY A 126 -22.96 2.35 16.65
C GLY A 126 -22.46 1.47 15.51
N LYS A 127 -22.77 1.90 14.28
CA LYS A 127 -22.50 1.13 13.05
C LYS A 127 -21.00 0.87 12.80
N ARG A 128 -20.10 1.69 13.35
CA ARG A 128 -18.66 1.55 13.14
C ARG A 128 -18.08 0.30 13.82
N ALA A 129 -18.59 -0.07 15.00
CA ALA A 129 -18.15 -1.25 15.74
C ALA A 129 -18.42 -2.57 14.98
N THR A 130 -19.42 -2.58 14.10
CA THR A 130 -19.74 -3.78 13.28
C THR A 130 -18.83 -3.93 12.06
N TRP A 131 -18.03 -2.90 11.72
CA TRP A 131 -17.19 -2.83 10.54
C TRP A 131 -15.70 -2.82 10.89
N GLU A 132 -15.31 -3.58 11.88
CA GLU A 132 -13.94 -3.62 12.37
C GLU A 132 -12.98 -4.34 11.41
N TYR A 133 -11.76 -3.83 11.36
CA TYR A 133 -10.60 -4.50 10.78
C TYR A 133 -9.44 -4.47 11.80
N PRO A 134 -8.47 -5.40 11.74
CA PRO A 134 -7.30 -5.38 12.63
C PRO A 134 -6.41 -4.19 12.28
N PHE A 135 -6.45 -3.15 13.12
CA PHE A 135 -5.85 -1.84 12.85
C PHE A 135 -4.36 -1.92 12.53
N ALA A 136 -3.57 -2.58 13.40
CA ALA A 136 -2.12 -2.67 13.20
C ALA A 136 -1.75 -3.44 11.93
N VAL A 137 -2.42 -4.57 11.69
CA VAL A 137 -2.24 -5.37 10.45
C VAL A 137 -2.61 -4.55 9.22
N ALA A 138 -3.71 -3.80 9.25
CA ALA A 138 -4.11 -2.94 8.16
C ALA A 138 -3.05 -1.86 7.89
N GLY A 139 -2.50 -1.22 8.93
CA GLY A 139 -1.45 -0.23 8.80
C GLY A 139 -0.17 -0.78 8.15
N ILE A 140 0.26 -1.99 8.53
CA ILE A 140 1.41 -2.66 7.89
C ILE A 140 1.11 -2.92 6.41
N ASN A 141 -0.09 -3.38 6.07
CA ASN A 141 -0.48 -3.62 4.68
C ASN A 141 -0.57 -2.35 3.84
N VAL A 142 -0.94 -1.20 4.44
CA VAL A 142 -0.88 0.11 3.77
C VAL A 142 0.56 0.47 3.45
N SER A 143 1.51 0.29 4.37
CA SER A 143 2.95 0.51 4.09
C SER A 143 3.42 -0.35 2.93
N PHE A 144 3.08 -1.65 2.93
CA PHE A 144 3.43 -2.57 1.85
C PHE A 144 2.84 -2.13 0.51
N MET A 145 1.55 -1.78 0.49
CA MET A 145 0.87 -1.29 -0.71
C MET A 145 1.56 -0.05 -1.30
N LEU A 146 1.93 0.92 -0.48
CA LEU A 146 2.61 2.15 -0.93
C LEU A 146 3.99 1.86 -1.50
N ILE A 147 4.80 1.05 -0.83
CA ILE A 147 6.13 0.66 -1.30
C ILE A 147 6.05 0.03 -2.69
N GLN A 148 5.08 -0.86 -2.91
CA GLN A 148 4.86 -1.53 -4.19
C GLN A 148 4.30 -0.56 -5.25
N MET A 149 3.30 0.25 -4.89
CA MET A 149 2.67 1.21 -5.79
C MET A 149 3.67 2.23 -6.34
N LEU A 150 4.58 2.67 -5.51
CA LEU A 150 5.58 3.70 -5.84
C LEU A 150 6.87 3.12 -6.42
N ASP A 151 6.99 1.80 -6.53
CA ASP A 151 8.20 1.10 -7.04
C ASP A 151 9.50 1.50 -6.28
N LEU A 152 9.40 1.60 -4.93
CA LEU A 152 10.47 2.17 -4.11
C LEU A 152 11.68 1.23 -3.94
N TYR A 153 11.58 -0.05 -4.29
CA TYR A 153 12.74 -0.96 -4.29
C TYR A 153 13.61 -0.83 -5.53
N SER A 154 13.11 -0.19 -6.59
CA SER A 154 13.90 0.12 -7.78
C SER A 154 14.87 1.27 -7.48
N ALA A 155 16.08 1.20 -8.01
CA ALA A 155 17.06 2.29 -7.87
C ALA A 155 16.47 3.66 -8.30
N LYS A 156 15.51 3.63 -9.22
CA LYS A 156 14.73 4.76 -9.69
C LYS A 156 13.33 4.27 -10.06
N PRO A 157 12.25 4.85 -9.51
CA PRO A 157 10.89 4.45 -9.87
C PRO A 157 10.63 4.55 -11.36
N ARG A 158 9.93 3.55 -11.92
CA ARG A 158 9.63 3.47 -13.36
C ARG A 158 8.15 3.69 -13.66
N CYS A 159 7.30 3.60 -12.64
CA CYS A 159 5.88 3.86 -12.75
C CYS A 159 5.56 5.34 -12.56
N LEU A 160 4.49 5.83 -13.20
CA LEU A 160 4.09 7.22 -13.10
C LEU A 160 3.80 7.68 -11.66
N PRO A 161 3.09 6.92 -10.81
CA PRO A 161 2.89 7.30 -9.42
C PRO A 161 4.21 7.50 -8.65
N GLY A 162 5.18 6.60 -8.85
CA GLY A 162 6.49 6.71 -8.21
C GLY A 162 7.28 7.91 -8.69
N ILE A 163 7.25 8.22 -9.99
CA ILE A 163 7.90 9.40 -10.57
C ILE A 163 7.32 10.68 -9.96
N ASN A 164 5.98 10.78 -9.90
CA ASN A 164 5.30 11.93 -9.33
C ASN A 164 5.56 12.04 -7.82
N PHE A 165 5.55 10.92 -7.10
CA PHE A 165 5.88 10.89 -5.68
C PHE A 165 7.31 11.40 -5.41
N VAL A 166 8.31 11.05 -6.22
CA VAL A 166 9.68 11.54 -6.02
C VAL A 166 9.78 13.06 -6.21
N ARG A 167 8.89 13.68 -6.99
CA ARG A 167 8.79 15.13 -7.04
C ARG A 167 8.35 15.71 -5.72
N LEU A 168 7.28 15.15 -5.13
CA LEU A 168 6.78 15.55 -3.81
C LEU A 168 7.83 15.31 -2.71
N LEU A 169 8.53 14.19 -2.76
CA LEU A 169 9.63 13.87 -1.86
C LEU A 169 10.79 14.88 -1.99
N GLY A 170 10.98 15.44 -3.19
CA GLY A 170 11.95 16.51 -3.41
C GLY A 170 11.61 17.83 -2.69
N ASP A 171 10.36 18.09 -2.41
CA ASP A 171 9.91 19.29 -1.69
C ASP A 171 9.77 19.03 -0.17
N ASP A 172 9.33 17.83 0.21
CA ASP A 172 9.07 17.45 1.60
C ASP A 172 9.68 16.07 1.90
N GLU A 173 10.62 16.02 2.84
CA GLU A 173 11.28 14.78 3.26
C GLU A 173 10.33 13.81 3.98
N GLU A 174 9.28 14.33 4.62
CA GLU A 174 8.24 13.56 5.30
C GLU A 174 7.12 13.10 4.33
N ALA A 175 7.22 13.39 3.02
CA ALA A 175 6.17 13.10 2.05
C ALA A 175 5.70 11.63 2.08
N PHE A 176 6.60 10.66 2.34
CA PHE A 176 6.22 9.25 2.45
C PHE A 176 5.38 8.96 3.69
N ASP A 177 5.78 9.53 4.82
CA ASP A 177 5.12 9.33 6.10
C ASP A 177 3.74 10.01 6.11
N VAL A 178 3.63 11.19 5.50
CA VAL A 178 2.34 11.88 5.30
C VAL A 178 1.44 11.12 4.31
N LEU A 179 1.99 10.64 3.19
CA LEU A 179 1.25 9.83 2.21
C LEU A 179 0.71 8.54 2.85
N TYR A 180 1.48 7.93 3.76
CA TYR A 180 1.02 6.79 4.53
C TYR A 180 -0.22 7.14 5.37
N CYS A 181 -0.21 8.27 6.07
CA CYS A 181 -1.36 8.71 6.87
C CYS A 181 -2.60 8.94 6.00
N ILE A 182 -2.43 9.59 4.83
CA ILE A 182 -3.49 9.81 3.85
C ILE A 182 -4.04 8.45 3.36
N ALA A 183 -3.16 7.55 2.96
CA ALA A 183 -3.53 6.23 2.45
C ALA A 183 -4.30 5.41 3.48
N PHE A 184 -3.90 5.48 4.76
CA PHE A 184 -4.60 4.76 5.82
C PHE A 184 -5.99 5.36 6.10
N ALA A 185 -6.11 6.68 6.14
CA ALA A 185 -7.40 7.34 6.27
C ALA A 185 -8.32 7.05 5.08
N MET A 186 -7.78 7.02 3.85
CA MET A 186 -8.51 6.65 2.64
C MET A 186 -8.94 5.18 2.67
N MET A 187 -8.07 4.27 3.09
CA MET A 187 -8.41 2.85 3.27
C MET A 187 -9.58 2.67 4.26
N ASP A 188 -9.57 3.38 5.39
CA ASP A 188 -10.67 3.36 6.36
C ASP A 188 -11.98 3.87 5.74
N ALA A 189 -11.93 4.98 4.99
CA ALA A 189 -13.09 5.53 4.31
C ALA A 189 -13.67 4.55 3.27
N GLN A 190 -12.83 3.89 2.49
CA GLN A 190 -13.24 2.85 1.52
C GLN A 190 -13.82 1.63 2.23
N TRP A 191 -13.19 1.20 3.32
CA TRP A 191 -13.71 0.10 4.14
C TRP A 191 -15.13 0.35 4.61
N LEU A 192 -15.39 1.55 5.12
CA LEU A 192 -16.73 1.96 5.57
C LEU A 192 -17.72 2.09 4.41
N ALA A 193 -17.30 2.67 3.28
CA ALA A 193 -18.13 2.86 2.10
C ALA A 193 -18.58 1.52 1.49
N MET A 194 -17.69 0.54 1.47
CA MET A 194 -17.97 -0.81 0.97
C MET A 194 -18.78 -1.65 1.95
N ARG A 195 -19.09 -1.11 3.16
CA ARG A 195 -19.77 -1.82 4.25
C ARG A 195 -19.14 -3.17 4.54
N ALA A 196 -17.82 -3.20 4.53
CA ALA A 196 -17.03 -4.38 4.74
C ALA A 196 -17.23 -4.92 6.15
N SER A 197 -17.90 -6.04 6.32
CA SER A 197 -18.04 -6.70 7.61
C SER A 197 -17.13 -7.92 7.70
N TYR A 198 -16.67 -8.19 8.91
CA TYR A 198 -15.88 -9.38 9.22
C TYR A 198 -16.66 -10.68 8.95
N MET A 199 -17.99 -10.63 8.94
CA MET A 199 -18.87 -11.80 8.88
C MET A 199 -19.31 -12.25 7.47
N GLU A 200 -19.31 -11.34 6.48
CA GLU A 200 -19.67 -11.71 5.08
C GLU A 200 -18.53 -12.42 4.33
N PHE A 201 -17.52 -12.75 5.05
CA PHE A 201 -16.22 -13.20 4.64
C PHE A 201 -16.17 -14.60 4.03
N ASN A 202 -17.10 -15.47 4.37
CA ASN A 202 -16.91 -16.92 4.20
C ASN A 202 -17.49 -17.54 2.91
N VAL A 203 -18.30 -16.85 2.12
CA VAL A 203 -19.10 -17.53 1.06
C VAL A 203 -18.72 -17.18 -0.38
N LEU A 204 -18.19 -15.99 -0.65
CA LEU A 204 -17.94 -15.52 -2.03
C LEU A 204 -16.47 -15.40 -2.44
N SER A 205 -15.53 -15.58 -1.53
CA SER A 205 -14.13 -15.20 -1.75
C SER A 205 -13.26 -16.26 -2.44
N LEU A 206 -13.62 -17.52 -2.41
CA LEU A 206 -12.74 -18.60 -2.92
C LEU A 206 -12.65 -18.65 -4.46
N SER A 207 -13.68 -18.26 -5.19
CA SER A 207 -13.69 -18.32 -6.66
C SER A 207 -13.14 -17.05 -7.34
N LEU A 208 -13.36 -15.88 -6.73
CA LEU A 208 -12.87 -14.60 -7.26
C LEU A 208 -11.38 -14.34 -6.90
N SER A 209 -10.93 -14.78 -5.73
CA SER A 209 -9.54 -14.59 -5.32
C SER A 209 -8.54 -15.40 -6.16
N LEU A 210 -8.91 -16.60 -6.60
CA LEU A 210 -8.06 -17.42 -7.46
C LEU A 210 -7.89 -16.82 -8.86
N SER A 211 -8.94 -16.25 -9.45
CA SER A 211 -8.86 -15.65 -10.78
C SER A 211 -8.16 -14.30 -10.79
N LEU A 212 -8.33 -13.47 -9.76
CA LEU A 212 -7.63 -12.17 -9.62
C LEU A 212 -6.16 -12.32 -9.22
N SER A 213 -5.84 -13.24 -8.32
CA SER A 213 -4.44 -13.49 -7.96
C SER A 213 -3.65 -14.08 -9.13
N LEU A 214 -4.27 -14.91 -9.97
CA LEU A 214 -3.65 -15.42 -11.19
C LEU A 214 -3.43 -14.31 -12.24
N SER A 215 -4.39 -13.38 -12.38
CA SER A 215 -4.27 -12.24 -13.29
C SER A 215 -3.21 -11.24 -12.83
N LEU A 216 -3.15 -10.93 -11.53
CA LEU A 216 -2.12 -10.05 -10.94
C LEU A 216 -0.73 -10.70 -10.94
N MET A 217 -0.63 -12.03 -10.79
CA MET A 217 0.64 -12.76 -10.94
C MET A 217 1.13 -12.73 -12.38
N LEU A 218 0.26 -12.85 -13.37
CA LEU A 218 0.62 -12.83 -14.79
C LEU A 218 1.06 -11.43 -15.25
N ASP A 219 0.50 -10.36 -14.71
CA ASP A 219 0.94 -8.98 -14.98
C ASP A 219 2.23 -8.61 -14.24
N ASN A 220 2.49 -9.18 -13.06
CA ASN A 220 3.68 -8.90 -12.24
C ASN A 220 4.89 -9.77 -12.56
N THR A 221 4.77 -10.82 -13.39
CA THR A 221 5.91 -11.67 -13.81
C THR A 221 6.99 -10.92 -14.61
N ARG A 222 6.75 -9.64 -14.95
CA ARG A 222 7.76 -8.75 -15.54
C ARG A 222 8.73 -8.10 -14.55
N TYR A 223 8.49 -8.20 -13.24
CA TYR A 223 9.29 -7.53 -12.21
C TYR A 223 9.70 -8.51 -11.11
N HIS A 224 10.92 -9.02 -11.18
CA HIS A 224 11.63 -9.83 -10.16
C HIS A 224 10.74 -10.80 -9.35
N PRO A 225 10.32 -11.91 -9.93
CA PRO A 225 9.43 -12.87 -9.27
C PRO A 225 10.06 -13.57 -8.07
N GLU A 226 11.38 -13.53 -7.92
CA GLU A 226 12.10 -14.33 -6.93
C GLU A 226 11.98 -13.80 -5.49
N LEU A 227 11.70 -12.53 -5.30
CA LEU A 227 11.60 -11.89 -3.97
C LEU A 227 10.18 -11.84 -3.40
N LEU A 228 9.18 -11.96 -4.24
CA LEU A 228 7.77 -11.74 -3.83
C LEU A 228 6.98 -13.03 -3.59
N THR A 229 7.35 -14.12 -4.24
CA THR A 229 6.55 -15.35 -4.29
C THR A 229 6.48 -16.13 -2.98
N PRO A 230 7.54 -16.30 -2.16
CA PRO A 230 7.44 -17.09 -0.94
C PRO A 230 6.61 -16.41 0.14
N TRP A 231 6.75 -15.10 0.28
CA TRP A 231 6.11 -14.31 1.35
C TRP A 231 4.67 -13.93 1.04
N PHE A 232 4.38 -13.60 -0.21
CA PHE A 232 3.02 -13.31 -0.67
C PHE A 232 2.13 -14.56 -0.57
N ASN A 233 2.67 -15.72 -0.98
CA ASN A 233 1.96 -17.00 -0.84
C ASN A 233 1.84 -17.43 0.63
N LEU A 234 2.84 -17.17 1.46
CA LEU A 234 2.80 -17.47 2.90
C LEU A 234 1.81 -16.52 3.61
N LEU A 235 1.79 -15.24 3.25
CA LEU A 235 0.82 -14.27 3.77
C LEU A 235 -0.61 -14.63 3.35
N MET A 236 -0.80 -15.12 2.12
CA MET A 236 -2.09 -15.62 1.62
C MET A 236 -2.49 -16.94 2.26
N LEU A 237 -1.54 -17.85 2.54
CA LEU A 237 -1.80 -19.15 3.17
C LEU A 237 -2.04 -19.04 4.68
N VAL A 238 -1.34 -18.13 5.36
CA VAL A 238 -1.47 -17.91 6.81
C VAL A 238 -2.66 -17.01 7.13
N ASN A 239 -2.99 -16.07 6.24
CA ASN A 239 -4.06 -15.08 6.42
C ASN A 239 -5.29 -15.35 5.55
N GLY A 240 -5.67 -16.60 5.35
CA GLY A 240 -6.96 -16.94 4.69
C GLY A 240 -8.18 -16.18 5.24
N SER A 241 -7.93 -15.19 6.10
CA SER A 241 -8.89 -14.39 6.83
C SER A 241 -9.22 -13.01 6.24
N PHE A 242 -8.52 -12.48 5.22
CA PHE A 242 -8.69 -11.06 4.82
C PHE A 242 -8.77 -10.76 3.30
N PRO A 243 -9.48 -11.52 2.46
CA PRO A 243 -9.60 -11.17 1.04
C PRO A 243 -10.25 -9.80 0.83
N PHE A 244 -11.11 -9.37 1.74
CA PHE A 244 -11.79 -8.08 1.66
C PHE A 244 -10.85 -6.89 1.93
N LEU A 245 -9.90 -7.02 2.85
CA LEU A 245 -8.88 -5.99 3.07
C LEU A 245 -8.06 -5.73 1.79
N TRP A 246 -7.74 -6.78 1.04
CA TRP A 246 -7.04 -6.66 -0.24
C TRP A 246 -7.84 -5.91 -1.29
N GLU A 247 -9.13 -6.14 -1.36
CA GLU A 247 -10.00 -5.40 -2.30
C GLU A 247 -10.07 -3.92 -1.92
N VAL A 248 -10.22 -3.60 -0.64
CA VAL A 248 -10.17 -2.22 -0.15
C VAL A 248 -8.83 -1.57 -0.46
N LEU A 249 -7.70 -2.26 -0.20
CA LEU A 249 -6.36 -1.76 -0.52
C LEU A 249 -6.19 -1.55 -2.02
N ARG A 250 -6.72 -2.42 -2.85
CA ARG A 250 -6.70 -2.27 -4.32
C ARG A 250 -7.45 -1.01 -4.77
N VAL A 251 -8.63 -0.76 -4.22
CA VAL A 251 -9.40 0.46 -4.51
C VAL A 251 -8.65 1.69 -4.01
N THR A 252 -8.13 1.66 -2.79
CA THR A 252 -7.31 2.73 -2.21
C THR A 252 -6.09 3.04 -3.07
N ARG A 253 -5.36 2.02 -3.49
CA ARG A 253 -4.23 2.15 -4.42
C ARG A 253 -4.63 2.87 -5.70
N THR A 254 -5.69 2.38 -6.37
CA THR A 254 -6.17 2.96 -7.63
C THR A 254 -6.54 4.44 -7.48
N GLN A 255 -7.16 4.80 -6.36
CA GLN A 255 -7.50 6.18 -6.06
C GLN A 255 -6.26 7.04 -5.84
N LEU A 256 -5.29 6.58 -5.05
CA LEU A 256 -4.03 7.28 -4.82
C LEU A 256 -3.22 7.45 -6.12
N GLU A 257 -3.15 6.44 -6.98
CA GLU A 257 -2.49 6.52 -8.28
C GLU A 257 -3.11 7.63 -9.14
N ARG A 258 -4.43 7.80 -9.10
CA ARG A 258 -5.14 8.89 -9.79
C ARG A 258 -4.82 10.24 -9.17
N GLU A 259 -4.88 10.37 -7.85
CA GLU A 259 -4.61 11.63 -7.16
C GLU A 259 -3.16 12.10 -7.35
N LEU A 260 -2.18 11.19 -7.28
CA LEU A 260 -0.77 11.48 -7.57
C LEU A 260 -0.53 11.86 -9.05
N SER A 261 -1.48 11.59 -9.94
CA SER A 261 -1.37 11.92 -11.37
C SER A 261 -2.08 13.22 -11.74
N LEU A 262 -2.67 13.94 -10.78
CA LEU A 262 -3.30 15.25 -11.02
C LEU A 262 -2.21 16.31 -11.29
N GLU A 263 -2.48 17.20 -12.25
CA GLU A 263 -1.53 18.22 -12.67
C GLU A 263 -1.32 19.34 -11.63
N ASP A 264 -2.29 19.54 -10.75
CA ASP A 264 -2.30 20.57 -9.71
C ASP A 264 -1.68 20.09 -8.39
N VAL A 265 -1.29 18.83 -8.27
CA VAL A 265 -0.61 18.28 -7.09
C VAL A 265 0.90 18.59 -7.18
N ASN A 266 1.34 19.60 -6.46
CA ASN A 266 2.73 20.01 -6.36
C ASN A 266 3.35 19.70 -4.99
N ARG A 267 2.52 19.59 -3.94
CA ARG A 267 2.92 19.25 -2.57
C ARG A 267 2.04 18.12 -2.06
N ILE A 268 2.49 17.40 -1.06
CA ILE A 268 1.73 16.30 -0.47
C ILE A 268 0.36 16.77 0.09
N GLN A 269 0.29 18.01 0.54
CA GLN A 269 -0.92 18.64 1.08
C GLN A 269 -1.96 18.98 -0.01
N ASP A 270 -1.55 19.01 -1.28
CA ASP A 270 -2.44 19.31 -2.41
C ASP A 270 -3.25 18.05 -2.83
N LEU A 271 -2.93 16.86 -2.29
CA LEU A 271 -3.72 15.66 -2.53
C LEU A 271 -5.16 15.83 -2.02
N PRO A 272 -6.19 15.56 -2.82
CA PRO A 272 -7.60 15.66 -2.40
C PRO A 272 -7.91 14.92 -1.10
N ALA A 273 -7.32 13.73 -0.93
CA ALA A 273 -7.50 12.90 0.26
C ALA A 273 -6.74 13.40 1.51
N TYR A 274 -5.86 14.41 1.39
CA TYR A 274 -5.17 15.00 2.54
C TYR A 274 -6.14 15.50 3.62
N ASN A 275 -7.29 16.02 3.20
CA ASN A 275 -8.32 16.50 4.11
C ASN A 275 -8.88 15.39 5.03
N LEU A 276 -8.78 14.11 4.65
CA LEU A 276 -9.25 12.99 5.50
C LEU A 276 -8.48 12.88 6.82
N LEU A 277 -7.32 13.52 6.94
CA LEU A 277 -6.53 13.55 8.17
C LEU A 277 -7.13 14.45 9.26
N TYR A 278 -8.08 15.32 8.91
CA TYR A 278 -8.65 16.34 9.82
C TYR A 278 -10.15 16.14 10.12
N TYR A 279 -10.80 15.16 9.50
CA TYR A 279 -12.23 14.88 9.68
C TYR A 279 -12.53 13.71 10.62
#